data_fd6766b05c80b42fb759157e11595dac
#
_entry.id   fd6766b05c80b42fb759157e11595dac
#
_cell.length_a   1.000
_cell.length_b   1.000
_cell.length_c   1.000
_cell.angle_alpha   90.00
_cell.angle_beta   90.00
_cell.angle_gamma   90.00
#
_symmetry.space_group_name_H-M   'P 1'
#
loop_
_entity.id
_entity.type
_entity.pdbx_description
1 polymer ?
#
loop_
_entity_poly.entity_id
_entity_poly.type
_entity_poly.pdbx_seq_one_letter_code
_entity_poly.pdbx_strand_id
1 'polypeptide(L)'
;MTAFTSIDTLIQALKTAGYHADRRLATAVFLALRLQRPLLLEGEPGVGKTELAKALAKVLQRELLRLQCYDGLEQREALYEWNYAAQLLHMRAVELRAPTFGTDMSFLPPEGAPATLGRPGGGGQAREIDIEREVYQERYLIRRPLLQALQAPAPGALLLIDEVDRADEPFEAFLLEYL
;
A
#
# COMPACT_ATOMS: atom_id res chain seq x y z
N MET A 1 19.72 -10.90 -11.15
CA MET A 1 20.56 -10.90 -12.37
C MET A 1 20.45 -9.52 -13.01
N THR A 2 21.58 -8.84 -13.25
CA THR A 2 21.60 -7.51 -13.88
C THR A 2 21.23 -7.67 -15.35
N ALA A 3 20.17 -6.99 -15.78
CA ALA A 3 19.60 -7.11 -17.12
C ALA A 3 20.55 -6.65 -18.24
N PHE A 4 21.61 -5.88 -17.91
CA PHE A 4 22.53 -5.29 -18.90
C PHE A 4 23.96 -5.63 -18.58
N THR A 5 24.73 -5.94 -19.66
CA THR A 5 26.16 -6.25 -19.57
C THR A 5 27.04 -5.01 -19.68
N SER A 6 26.55 -3.94 -20.31
CA SER A 6 27.28 -2.69 -20.52
C SER A 6 26.37 -1.48 -20.55
N ILE A 7 26.94 -0.28 -20.40
CA ILE A 7 26.22 1.00 -20.49
C ILE A 7 25.66 1.16 -21.92
N ASP A 8 26.37 0.74 -22.93
CA ASP A 8 25.95 0.89 -24.32
C ASP A 8 24.72 0.01 -24.64
N THR A 9 24.63 -1.19 -24.04
CA THR A 9 23.45 -2.04 -24.17
C THR A 9 22.22 -1.41 -23.48
N LEU A 10 22.42 -0.74 -22.36
CA LEU A 10 21.37 0.01 -21.69
C LEU A 10 20.89 1.20 -22.53
N ILE A 11 21.81 2.00 -23.09
CA ILE A 11 21.47 3.13 -23.98
C ILE A 11 20.62 2.66 -25.16
N GLN A 12 21.00 1.57 -25.82
CA GLN A 12 20.25 1.03 -26.95
C GLN A 12 18.87 0.53 -26.54
N ALA A 13 18.76 -0.13 -25.38
CA ALA A 13 17.47 -0.60 -24.87
C ALA A 13 16.54 0.58 -24.54
N LEU A 14 17.05 1.63 -23.87
CA LEU A 14 16.28 2.84 -23.59
C LEU A 14 15.84 3.53 -24.88
N LYS A 15 16.73 3.63 -25.88
CA LYS A 15 16.40 4.20 -27.19
C LYS A 15 15.26 3.43 -27.87
N THR A 16 15.30 2.10 -27.81
CA THR A 16 14.22 1.24 -28.35
C THR A 16 12.92 1.45 -27.60
N ALA A 17 12.97 1.75 -26.31
CA ALA A 17 11.80 2.08 -25.50
C ALA A 17 11.27 3.53 -25.74
N GLY A 18 11.96 4.32 -26.57
CA GLY A 18 11.59 5.69 -26.91
C GLY A 18 12.22 6.77 -26.03
N TYR A 19 13.24 6.42 -25.23
CA TYR A 19 13.93 7.35 -24.34
C TYR A 19 15.38 7.55 -24.74
N HIS A 20 15.78 8.80 -24.99
CA HIS A 20 17.15 9.15 -25.37
C HIS A 20 17.94 9.59 -24.14
N ALA A 21 18.69 8.65 -23.55
CA ALA A 21 19.59 8.94 -22.44
C ALA A 21 20.97 9.37 -22.97
N ASP A 22 21.53 10.41 -22.38
CA ASP A 22 22.95 10.71 -22.55
C ASP A 22 23.81 9.69 -21.80
N ARG A 23 25.14 9.67 -22.10
CA ARG A 23 26.03 8.69 -21.48
C ARG A 23 26.16 8.86 -19.95
N ARG A 24 26.05 10.09 -19.44
CA ARG A 24 26.15 10.38 -18.00
C ARG A 24 24.96 9.76 -17.26
N LEU A 25 23.74 10.05 -17.72
CA LEU A 25 22.52 9.49 -17.15
C LEU A 25 22.51 7.96 -17.27
N ALA A 26 22.84 7.42 -18.44
CA ALA A 26 22.89 5.98 -18.63
C ALA A 26 23.92 5.29 -17.72
N THR A 27 25.05 5.94 -17.44
CA THR A 27 26.04 5.43 -16.48
C THR A 27 25.49 5.41 -15.06
N ALA A 28 24.83 6.50 -14.62
CA ALA A 28 24.22 6.56 -13.30
C ALA A 28 23.15 5.48 -13.13
N VAL A 29 22.24 5.33 -14.11
CA VAL A 29 21.22 4.27 -14.13
C VAL A 29 21.86 2.88 -14.09
N PHE A 30 22.88 2.64 -14.92
CA PHE A 30 23.57 1.35 -14.95
C PHE A 30 24.20 0.99 -13.62
N LEU A 31 24.86 1.96 -12.96
CA LEU A 31 25.45 1.76 -11.64
C LEU A 31 24.38 1.53 -10.57
N ALA A 32 23.30 2.32 -10.56
CA ALA A 32 22.19 2.13 -9.64
C ALA A 32 21.59 0.72 -9.74
N LEU A 33 21.36 0.22 -10.95
CA LEU A 33 20.87 -1.14 -11.19
C LEU A 33 21.87 -2.22 -10.75
N ARG A 34 23.17 -1.99 -10.97
CA ARG A 34 24.23 -2.95 -10.58
C ARG A 34 24.43 -3.02 -9.09
N LEU A 35 24.38 -1.88 -8.42
CA LEU A 35 24.59 -1.75 -6.98
C LEU A 35 23.30 -1.99 -6.19
N GLN A 36 22.15 -2.11 -6.87
CA GLN A 36 20.83 -2.19 -6.24
C GLN A 36 20.60 -1.03 -5.26
N ARG A 37 20.89 0.18 -5.73
CA ARG A 37 20.70 1.41 -4.96
C ARG A 37 19.70 2.32 -5.62
N PRO A 38 18.96 3.11 -4.84
CA PRO A 38 18.07 4.12 -5.40
C PRO A 38 18.86 5.15 -6.21
N LEU A 39 18.21 5.75 -7.22
CA LEU A 39 18.74 6.82 -8.03
C LEU A 39 17.92 8.07 -7.82
N LEU A 40 18.54 9.13 -7.28
CA LEU A 40 17.92 10.45 -7.21
C LEU A 40 18.14 11.19 -8.53
N LEU A 41 17.06 11.76 -9.08
CA LEU A 41 17.06 12.55 -10.29
C LEU A 41 16.59 13.96 -9.99
N GLU A 42 17.48 14.94 -10.11
CA GLU A 42 17.17 16.34 -9.98
C GLU A 42 17.17 17.03 -11.36
N GLY A 43 16.40 18.08 -11.49
CA GLY A 43 16.32 18.88 -12.71
C GLY A 43 14.99 19.57 -12.86
N GLU A 44 14.88 20.47 -13.81
CA GLU A 44 13.69 21.27 -14.10
C GLU A 44 12.47 20.40 -14.49
N PRO A 45 11.25 20.88 -14.30
CA PRO A 45 10.04 20.24 -14.81
C PRO A 45 10.13 20.01 -16.33
N GLY A 46 9.66 18.88 -16.81
CA GLY A 46 9.59 18.59 -18.25
C GLY A 46 10.87 18.00 -18.87
N VAL A 47 11.98 17.86 -18.14
CA VAL A 47 13.24 17.29 -18.69
C VAL A 47 13.19 15.75 -18.87
N GLY A 48 12.08 15.10 -18.55
CA GLY A 48 11.89 13.67 -18.81
C GLY A 48 12.24 12.72 -17.65
N LYS A 49 12.31 13.21 -16.39
CA LYS A 49 12.59 12.36 -15.21
C LYS A 49 11.61 11.20 -15.07
N THR A 50 10.31 11.47 -15.14
CA THR A 50 9.24 10.46 -15.06
C THR A 50 9.24 9.53 -16.28
N GLU A 51 9.56 10.04 -17.46
CA GLU A 51 9.66 9.23 -18.69
C GLU A 51 10.83 8.23 -18.65
N LEU A 52 11.93 8.55 -17.97
CA LEU A 52 13.01 7.60 -17.72
C LEU A 52 12.49 6.39 -16.92
N ALA A 53 11.72 6.61 -15.86
CA ALA A 53 11.15 5.52 -15.05
C ALA A 53 10.22 4.62 -15.88
N LYS A 54 9.38 5.21 -16.74
CA LYS A 54 8.51 4.46 -17.66
C LYS A 54 9.32 3.64 -18.68
N ALA A 55 10.38 4.22 -19.26
CA ALA A 55 11.24 3.53 -20.19
C ALA A 55 11.98 2.38 -19.50
N LEU A 56 12.51 2.60 -18.29
CA LEU A 56 13.18 1.58 -17.49
C LEU A 56 12.24 0.42 -17.14
N ALA A 57 11.01 0.71 -16.73
CA ALA A 57 10.02 -0.31 -16.43
C ALA A 57 9.77 -1.24 -17.63
N LYS A 58 9.62 -0.66 -18.84
CA LYS A 58 9.46 -1.40 -20.09
C LYS A 58 10.69 -2.26 -20.39
N VAL A 59 11.88 -1.68 -20.31
CA VAL A 59 13.14 -2.35 -20.66
C VAL A 59 13.48 -3.47 -19.66
N LEU A 60 13.17 -3.27 -18.38
CA LEU A 60 13.36 -4.26 -17.32
C LEU A 60 12.22 -5.28 -17.22
N GLN A 61 11.13 -5.06 -17.97
CA GLN A 61 9.90 -5.86 -17.89
C GLN A 61 9.37 -5.95 -16.46
N ARG A 62 9.36 -4.80 -15.76
CA ARG A 62 8.88 -4.67 -14.39
C ARG A 62 7.66 -3.77 -14.34
N GLU A 63 6.77 -4.05 -13.40
CA GLU A 63 5.67 -3.15 -13.10
C GLU A 63 6.21 -1.80 -12.60
N LEU A 64 5.64 -0.69 -13.09
CA LEU A 64 5.95 0.64 -12.60
C LEU A 64 4.95 1.02 -11.51
N LEU A 65 5.42 1.13 -10.30
CA LEU A 65 4.66 1.64 -9.17
C LEU A 65 5.05 3.10 -8.94
N ARG A 66 4.06 3.99 -8.81
CA ARG A 66 4.30 5.42 -8.60
C ARG A 66 3.78 5.86 -7.25
N LEU A 67 4.63 6.44 -6.43
CA LEU A 67 4.29 7.19 -5.23
C LEU A 67 4.47 8.67 -5.54
N GLN A 68 3.39 9.44 -5.47
CA GLN A 68 3.40 10.89 -5.57
C GLN A 68 3.50 11.47 -4.16
N CYS A 69 4.57 12.22 -3.85
CA CYS A 69 4.69 12.91 -2.58
C CYS A 69 3.88 14.22 -2.59
N TYR A 70 3.38 14.60 -1.43
CA TYR A 70 2.65 15.83 -1.16
C TYR A 70 2.84 16.23 0.31
N ASP A 71 2.57 17.50 0.63
CA ASP A 71 2.70 18.03 1.98
C ASP A 71 1.81 17.27 2.98
N GLY A 72 2.40 16.76 4.05
CA GLY A 72 1.70 15.98 5.08
C GLY A 72 1.44 14.51 4.72
N LEU A 73 2.13 13.94 3.72
CA LEU A 73 2.08 12.52 3.43
C LEU A 73 2.66 11.71 4.59
N GLU A 74 1.84 10.96 5.29
CA GLU A 74 2.28 10.09 6.37
C GLU A 74 2.88 8.77 5.86
N GLN A 75 3.83 8.21 6.61
CA GLN A 75 4.44 6.90 6.33
C GLN A 75 3.40 5.81 6.11
N ARG A 76 2.36 5.82 6.95
CA ARG A 76 1.27 4.85 6.91
C ARG A 76 0.50 4.92 5.60
N GLU A 77 0.20 6.14 5.13
CA GLU A 77 -0.54 6.36 3.88
C GLU A 77 0.24 5.95 2.63
N ALA A 78 1.58 6.01 2.69
CA ALA A 78 2.44 5.54 1.62
C ALA A 78 2.54 4.01 1.57
N LEU A 79 2.34 3.32 2.70
CA LEU A 79 2.38 1.86 2.82
C LEU A 79 1.02 1.22 2.57
N TYR A 80 -0.02 1.66 3.27
CA TYR A 80 -1.36 1.08 3.18
C TYR A 80 -2.47 2.02 3.63
N GLU A 81 -3.67 1.68 3.25
CA GLU A 81 -4.91 2.32 3.68
C GLU A 81 -5.95 1.25 4.02
N TRP A 82 -6.80 1.53 5.00
CA TRP A 82 -7.92 0.67 5.30
C TRP A 82 -9.14 1.05 4.45
N ASN A 83 -9.78 0.05 3.86
CA ASN A 83 -11.04 0.23 3.14
C ASN A 83 -12.20 0.38 4.12
N TYR A 84 -12.31 1.56 4.74
CA TYR A 84 -13.35 1.86 5.73
C TYR A 84 -14.76 1.66 5.19
N ALA A 85 -15.00 1.95 3.92
CA ALA A 85 -16.31 1.74 3.31
C ALA A 85 -16.69 0.25 3.30
N ALA A 86 -15.77 -0.61 2.91
CA ALA A 86 -16.00 -2.06 2.92
C ALA A 86 -16.13 -2.61 4.36
N GLN A 87 -15.35 -2.09 5.30
CA GLN A 87 -15.46 -2.44 6.72
C GLN A 87 -16.84 -2.07 7.28
N LEU A 88 -17.32 -0.85 6.99
CA LEU A 88 -18.63 -0.38 7.45
C LEU A 88 -19.77 -1.21 6.86
N LEU A 89 -19.71 -1.53 5.57
CA LEU A 89 -20.69 -2.41 4.92
C LEU A 89 -20.69 -3.81 5.53
N HIS A 90 -19.51 -4.34 5.87
CA HIS A 90 -19.41 -5.64 6.53
C HIS A 90 -20.05 -5.59 7.93
N MET A 91 -19.73 -4.60 8.74
CA MET A 91 -20.33 -4.44 10.07
C MET A 91 -21.85 -4.38 10.01
N ARG A 92 -22.40 -3.59 9.08
CA ARG A 92 -23.86 -3.52 8.88
C ARG A 92 -24.46 -4.86 8.44
N ALA A 93 -23.77 -5.59 7.57
CA ALA A 93 -24.23 -6.91 7.14
C ALA A 93 -24.23 -7.93 8.29
N VAL A 94 -23.27 -7.84 9.21
CA VAL A 94 -23.20 -8.66 10.43
C VAL A 94 -24.35 -8.30 11.40
N GLU A 95 -24.60 -7.00 11.60
CA GLU A 95 -25.72 -6.52 12.40
C GLU A 95 -27.08 -7.01 11.88
N LEU A 96 -27.30 -6.95 10.57
CA LEU A 96 -28.54 -7.41 9.93
C LEU A 96 -28.71 -8.95 9.97
N ARG A 97 -27.60 -9.70 10.09
CA ARG A 97 -27.61 -11.15 10.25
C ARG A 97 -27.71 -11.60 11.71
N ALA A 98 -27.45 -10.71 12.65
CA ALA A 98 -27.74 -11.01 14.06
C ALA A 98 -29.24 -11.25 14.18
N PRO A 99 -29.67 -12.41 14.74
CA PRO A 99 -31.09 -12.62 14.99
C PRO A 99 -31.54 -11.48 15.87
N THR A 100 -32.44 -10.64 15.34
CA THR A 100 -33.24 -9.79 16.20
C THR A 100 -33.89 -10.74 17.20
N PHE A 101 -33.41 -10.73 18.43
CA PHE A 101 -34.20 -11.30 19.52
C PHE A 101 -35.52 -10.56 19.46
N GLY A 102 -36.49 -11.17 18.79
CA GLY A 102 -37.84 -10.68 18.82
C GLY A 102 -38.18 -10.43 20.27
N THR A 103 -38.64 -9.26 20.55
CA THR A 103 -39.44 -8.96 21.71
C THR A 103 -40.70 -9.82 21.56
N ASP A 104 -40.53 -11.13 21.74
CA ASP A 104 -41.63 -12.03 21.94
C ASP A 104 -42.12 -11.73 23.37
N MET A 105 -42.99 -10.74 23.47
CA MET A 105 -43.68 -10.36 24.71
C MET A 105 -44.61 -11.45 25.23
N SER A 106 -44.51 -12.68 24.70
CA SER A 106 -45.35 -13.79 25.10
C SER A 106 -44.80 -14.63 26.26
N PHE A 107 -43.59 -14.30 26.78
CA PHE A 107 -43.07 -14.97 27.97
C PHE A 107 -43.21 -14.09 29.22
N LEU A 108 -44.43 -13.90 29.68
CA LEU A 108 -44.67 -13.54 31.09
C LEU A 108 -44.42 -14.81 31.94
N PRO A 109 -43.41 -14.79 32.84
CA PRO A 109 -43.24 -15.92 33.75
C PRO A 109 -44.51 -16.02 34.66
N PRO A 110 -44.94 -17.25 34.97
CA PRO A 110 -46.09 -17.44 35.89
C PRO A 110 -45.77 -16.79 37.24
N GLU A 111 -46.75 -16.06 37.78
CA GLU A 111 -46.68 -15.45 39.10
C GLU A 111 -46.23 -16.50 40.14
N GLY A 112 -45.05 -16.27 40.75
CA GLY A 112 -44.57 -17.10 41.86
C GLY A 112 -43.19 -17.77 41.64
N ALA A 113 -42.48 -17.53 40.53
CA ALA A 113 -41.13 -18.07 40.38
C ALA A 113 -40.10 -17.21 41.16
N PRO A 114 -39.22 -17.82 41.98
CA PRO A 114 -38.19 -17.05 42.70
C PRO A 114 -37.24 -16.39 41.67
N ALA A 115 -37.00 -15.09 41.85
CA ALA A 115 -36.12 -14.29 41.07
C ALA A 115 -34.66 -14.77 41.26
N THR A 116 -34.27 -15.80 40.51
CA THR A 116 -32.85 -16.07 40.27
C THR A 116 -32.39 -15.05 39.25
N LEU A 117 -31.80 -13.96 39.73
CA LEU A 117 -31.07 -12.98 38.95
C LEU A 117 -29.91 -13.67 38.21
N GLY A 118 -30.24 -14.32 37.10
CA GLY A 118 -29.26 -14.68 36.06
C GLY A 118 -28.79 -13.38 35.43
N ARG A 119 -27.64 -12.89 35.87
CA ARG A 119 -26.90 -11.83 35.20
C ARG A 119 -26.77 -12.15 33.72
N PRO A 120 -27.23 -11.31 32.76
CA PRO A 120 -26.82 -11.44 31.39
C PRO A 120 -25.37 -10.92 31.32
N GLY A 121 -24.44 -11.79 31.65
CA GLY A 121 -23.03 -11.47 31.64
C GLY A 121 -22.34 -12.18 30.48
N GLY A 122 -21.74 -11.46 29.58
CA GLY A 122 -20.62 -11.92 28.77
C GLY A 122 -20.78 -12.00 27.26
N GLY A 123 -21.96 -11.80 26.68
CA GLY A 123 -22.12 -11.92 25.21
C GLY A 123 -21.64 -10.69 24.40
N GLY A 124 -21.59 -9.51 25.04
CA GLY A 124 -21.23 -8.27 24.35
C GLY A 124 -19.73 -8.15 24.03
N GLN A 125 -18.90 -8.43 25.01
CA GLN A 125 -17.44 -8.27 24.83
C GLN A 125 -16.83 -9.30 23.87
N ALA A 126 -17.27 -10.54 23.87
CA ALA A 126 -16.80 -11.55 22.95
C ALA A 126 -17.18 -11.24 21.48
N ARG A 127 -18.39 -10.69 21.26
CA ARG A 127 -18.83 -10.23 19.93
C ARG A 127 -18.07 -8.99 19.45
N GLU A 128 -17.79 -8.04 20.34
CA GLU A 128 -17.04 -6.82 20.02
C GLU A 128 -15.60 -7.14 19.60
N ILE A 129 -14.94 -8.05 20.31
CA ILE A 129 -13.58 -8.53 19.98
C ILE A 129 -13.55 -9.30 18.65
N ASP A 130 -14.59 -10.06 18.32
CA ASP A 130 -14.68 -10.77 17.04
C ASP A 130 -14.89 -9.81 15.87
N ILE A 131 -15.73 -8.80 16.02
CA ILE A 131 -15.96 -7.78 15.00
C ILE A 131 -14.67 -7.00 14.73
N GLU A 132 -13.94 -6.56 15.76
CA GLU A 132 -12.66 -5.89 15.58
C GLU A 132 -11.66 -6.75 14.81
N ARG A 133 -11.51 -8.02 15.14
CA ARG A 133 -10.64 -8.96 14.41
C ARG A 133 -11.08 -9.18 12.97
N GLU A 134 -12.38 -9.17 12.70
CA GLU A 134 -12.91 -9.33 11.34
C GLU A 134 -12.71 -8.08 10.48
N VAL A 135 -12.73 -6.89 11.06
CA VAL A 135 -12.60 -5.61 10.32
C VAL A 135 -11.16 -5.33 9.93
N TYR A 136 -10.17 -5.76 10.75
CA TYR A 136 -8.74 -5.56 10.47
C TYR A 136 -8.09 -6.75 9.75
N GLN A 137 -8.84 -7.43 8.88
CA GLN A 137 -8.29 -8.48 8.03
C GLN A 137 -7.66 -7.92 6.76
N GLU A 138 -6.71 -8.67 6.21
CA GLU A 138 -5.98 -8.31 4.98
C GLU A 138 -6.90 -7.97 3.79
N ARG A 139 -8.10 -8.55 3.73
CA ARG A 139 -9.11 -8.27 2.69
C ARG A 139 -9.59 -6.81 2.65
N TYR A 140 -9.40 -6.06 3.74
CA TYR A 140 -9.74 -4.64 3.83
C TYR A 140 -8.51 -3.73 3.73
N LEU A 141 -7.33 -4.31 3.58
CA LEU A 141 -6.09 -3.58 3.42
C LEU A 141 -5.90 -3.19 1.95
N ILE A 142 -5.88 -1.90 1.67
CA ILE A 142 -5.50 -1.35 0.37
C ILE A 142 -4.00 -1.14 0.40
N ARG A 143 -3.25 -1.93 -0.37
CA ARG A 143 -1.80 -1.79 -0.47
C ARG A 143 -1.47 -0.58 -1.31
N ARG A 144 -0.65 0.30 -0.77
CA ARG A 144 -0.13 1.48 -1.44
C ARG A 144 1.22 1.17 -2.10
N PRO A 145 1.75 2.07 -2.96
CA PRO A 145 2.92 1.76 -3.81
C PRO A 145 4.15 1.23 -3.07
N LEU A 146 4.46 1.74 -1.87
CA LEU A 146 5.61 1.23 -1.10
C LEU A 146 5.42 -0.23 -0.68
N LEU A 147 4.26 -0.58 -0.14
CA LEU A 147 3.99 -1.95 0.26
C LEU A 147 3.88 -2.89 -0.96
N GLN A 148 3.29 -2.40 -2.06
CA GLN A 148 3.24 -3.15 -3.32
C GLN A 148 4.65 -3.45 -3.84
N ALA A 149 5.56 -2.48 -3.78
CA ALA A 149 6.95 -2.67 -4.22
C ALA A 149 7.69 -3.72 -3.39
N LEU A 150 7.49 -3.71 -2.05
CA LEU A 150 8.07 -4.73 -1.16
C LEU A 150 7.54 -6.14 -1.41
N GLN A 151 6.27 -6.24 -1.74
CA GLN A 151 5.59 -7.52 -1.95
C GLN A 151 5.62 -7.99 -3.41
N ALA A 152 6.20 -7.19 -4.31
CA ALA A 152 6.25 -7.50 -5.74
C ALA A 152 6.97 -8.83 -5.98
N PRO A 153 6.35 -9.78 -6.70
CA PRO A 153 6.99 -11.04 -7.03
C PRO A 153 8.20 -10.81 -7.95
N ALA A 154 9.12 -11.76 -7.99
CA ALA A 154 10.26 -11.67 -8.90
C ALA A 154 9.79 -11.46 -10.35
N PRO A 155 10.41 -10.56 -11.11
CA PRO A 155 11.69 -9.88 -10.90
C PRO A 155 11.63 -8.61 -10.03
N GLY A 156 10.52 -8.33 -9.35
CA GLY A 156 10.29 -7.14 -8.56
C GLY A 156 9.66 -6.01 -9.37
N ALA A 157 9.26 -4.93 -8.72
CA ALA A 157 8.72 -3.72 -9.34
C ALA A 157 9.79 -2.63 -9.48
N LEU A 158 9.53 -1.64 -10.32
CA LEU A 158 10.24 -0.37 -10.36
C LEU A 158 9.40 0.67 -9.59
N LEU A 159 9.90 1.15 -8.47
CA LEU A 159 9.23 2.18 -7.69
C LEU A 159 9.72 3.56 -8.14
N LEU A 160 8.81 4.42 -8.57
CA LEU A 160 9.03 5.84 -8.81
C LEU A 160 8.45 6.64 -7.65
N ILE A 161 9.33 7.32 -6.92
CA ILE A 161 8.94 8.31 -5.91
C ILE A 161 9.04 9.67 -6.60
N ASP A 162 7.90 10.33 -6.80
CA ASP A 162 7.82 11.57 -7.57
C ASP A 162 7.53 12.75 -6.63
N GLU A 163 8.12 13.92 -6.94
CA GLU A 163 8.02 15.13 -6.15
C GLU A 163 8.44 14.95 -4.68
N VAL A 164 9.56 14.25 -4.45
CA VAL A 164 10.08 13.97 -3.10
C VAL A 164 10.36 15.25 -2.30
N ASP A 165 10.65 16.36 -2.99
CA ASP A 165 10.85 17.70 -2.43
C ASP A 165 9.59 18.31 -1.77
N ARG A 166 8.42 17.68 -1.94
CA ARG A 166 7.18 18.05 -1.26
C ARG A 166 6.91 17.23 0.00
N ALA A 167 7.75 16.24 0.26
CA ALA A 167 7.66 15.48 1.49
C ALA A 167 8.15 16.30 2.67
N ASP A 168 7.61 16.03 3.85
CA ASP A 168 8.13 16.58 5.08
C ASP A 168 9.37 15.81 5.58
N GLU A 169 10.15 16.44 6.47
CA GLU A 169 11.37 15.85 7.02
C GLU A 169 11.16 14.45 7.66
N PRO A 170 10.07 14.18 8.43
CA PRO A 170 9.79 12.86 8.95
C PRO A 170 9.61 11.79 7.86
N PHE A 171 8.96 12.13 6.75
CA PHE A 171 8.77 11.20 5.65
C PHE A 171 10.06 10.97 4.85
N GLU A 172 10.88 12.01 4.65
CA GLU A 172 12.21 11.86 4.04
C GLU A 172 13.11 10.93 4.88
N ALA A 173 13.14 11.11 6.20
CA ALA A 173 13.88 10.23 7.10
C ALA A 173 13.41 8.78 7.01
N PHE A 174 12.10 8.54 6.94
CA PHE A 174 11.53 7.22 6.72
C PHE A 174 11.96 6.62 5.37
N LEU A 175 11.97 7.41 4.29
CA LEU A 175 12.41 6.93 2.97
C LEU A 175 13.87 6.49 2.99
N LEU A 176 14.76 7.19 3.71
CA LEU A 176 16.17 6.82 3.86
C LEU A 176 16.36 5.48 4.59
N GLU A 177 15.47 5.15 5.50
CA GLU A 177 15.47 3.86 6.22
C GLU A 177 14.90 2.74 5.34
N TYR A 178 13.95 3.08 4.48
CA TYR A 178 13.24 2.15 3.62
C TYR A 178 14.05 1.73 2.37
N LEU A 179 14.83 2.65 1.79
CA LEU A 179 15.61 2.51 0.54
C LEU A 179 17.05 2.05 0.79
#